data_3380c1c01d09de7b55c5d21f87dfeeb0
#
_entry.id   3380c1c01d09de7b55c5d21f87dfeeb0
#
_cell.length_a   1.000
_cell.length_b   1.000
_cell.length_c   1.000
_cell.angle_alpha   90.00
_cell.angle_beta   90.00
_cell.angle_gamma   90.00
#
_symmetry.space_group_name_H-M   'P 1'
#
loop_
_entity.id
_entity.type
_entity.pdbx_description
1 polymer ?
#
loop_
_entity_poly.entity_id
_entity_poly.type
_entity_poly.pdbx_seq_one_letter_code
_entity_poly.pdbx_strand_id
1 'polypeptide(L)'
;MVKFTVYMFMCFFVAQVHSQAQSIKAKKGSFAIDKSKNIIVWHQSNIDTVVLVKNIKGFRFRNKYRFNKPITSLSHNKKYQLSRKGKTFDLYISKLPLVQIEVDTPLNKDTKVLGSYKYYNKKNFIESSLGIEFRGNLSLTYPKKTFDIEFWRDSIWNKSRDITFENLRNDDDWILDGMYNEPLRIRSYVANKLWTAIRKPYGQDEVPFEKSGIDLIYVEVFRNQKYQGVYTLTESVDRKLLGLQKNRKRIVNGELFKASSYEGAPAFLKAPKYDNLFPHWGGFEMIYPVLDYKSHWQQLAQLVDLVVNGSDEEFVLNIDGKIYLNNTMDYFLFVNLLRATDNLGKNYYLARYDKDEPYFFIPWDLDGIMGIIQDGKRIPTTDDILSNGLFDRLLELNPEGYKSRLKQRWSQLRNGHFSDDELFSSIEAIYSNLKEERIYEREHRIWPSERTIEEDYTYLQTWLKNRLNYLDVYFANL
;
A
#
# COMPACT_ATOMS: atom_id res chain seq x y z
N MET A 1 82.98 45.85 -16.40
CA MET A 1 81.65 45.29 -16.70
C MET A 1 81.30 44.24 -15.64
N VAL A 2 80.58 44.66 -14.62
CA VAL A 2 80.21 43.78 -13.52
C VAL A 2 78.73 43.35 -13.74
N LYS A 3 78.50 42.02 -13.94
CA LYS A 3 77.15 41.46 -14.06
C LYS A 3 76.56 41.22 -12.67
N PHE A 4 75.50 41.95 -12.31
CA PHE A 4 74.64 41.66 -11.14
C PHE A 4 73.65 40.61 -11.55
N THR A 5 73.69 39.44 -10.87
CA THR A 5 72.70 38.40 -10.96
C THR A 5 71.70 38.56 -9.77
N VAL A 6 70.46 38.96 -10.08
CA VAL A 6 69.39 39.09 -9.07
C VAL A 6 68.72 37.73 -8.93
N TYR A 7 68.88 37.12 -7.78
CA TYR A 7 68.09 35.92 -7.37
C TYR A 7 66.73 36.37 -6.84
N MET A 8 65.67 36.10 -7.59
CA MET A 8 64.29 36.33 -7.17
C MET A 8 63.80 35.09 -6.36
N PHE A 9 63.74 35.22 -5.02
CA PHE A 9 63.09 34.21 -4.15
C PHE A 9 61.61 34.29 -4.33
N MET A 10 61.00 33.32 -5.02
CA MET A 10 59.55 33.15 -5.14
C MET A 10 59.04 32.35 -3.94
N CYS A 11 58.59 33.04 -2.89
CA CYS A 11 57.89 32.44 -1.76
C CYS A 11 56.51 31.90 -2.20
N PHE A 12 56.39 30.61 -2.42
CA PHE A 12 55.09 29.97 -2.56
C PHE A 12 54.39 29.95 -1.19
N PHE A 13 53.49 30.90 -0.97
CA PHE A 13 52.49 30.80 0.12
C PHE A 13 51.46 29.73 -0.28
N VAL A 14 51.65 28.49 0.19
CA VAL A 14 50.59 27.48 0.17
C VAL A 14 49.59 27.91 1.21
N ALA A 15 48.55 28.66 0.81
CA ALA A 15 47.38 28.91 1.64
C ALA A 15 46.73 27.57 1.92
N GLN A 16 46.99 26.96 3.08
CA GLN A 16 46.21 25.87 3.60
C GLN A 16 44.77 26.41 3.88
N VAL A 17 43.90 26.22 2.89
CA VAL A 17 42.45 26.42 3.12
C VAL A 17 42.03 25.41 4.14
N HIS A 18 42.05 25.77 5.41
CA HIS A 18 41.44 25.03 6.47
C HIS A 18 39.92 25.10 6.26
N SER A 19 39.38 24.13 5.52
CA SER A 19 37.92 23.94 5.44
C SER A 19 37.40 23.73 6.84
N GLN A 20 36.80 24.79 7.43
CA GLN A 20 36.17 24.69 8.74
C GLN A 20 35.06 23.63 8.68
N ALA A 21 35.19 22.63 9.55
CA ALA A 21 34.21 21.58 9.64
C ALA A 21 32.84 22.13 10.05
N GLN A 22 31.81 21.92 9.25
CA GLN A 22 30.48 22.51 9.38
C GLN A 22 29.43 21.54 9.93
N SER A 23 28.39 22.09 10.57
CA SER A 23 27.20 21.31 10.95
C SER A 23 26.09 21.53 9.92
N ILE A 24 25.50 20.45 9.41
CA ILE A 24 24.37 20.49 8.50
C ILE A 24 23.12 20.92 9.28
N LYS A 25 22.44 21.99 8.80
CA LYS A 25 21.16 22.44 9.34
C LYS A 25 20.03 21.70 8.59
N ALA A 26 19.34 20.80 9.27
CA ALA A 26 18.17 20.13 8.70
C ALA A 26 16.97 21.09 8.61
N LYS A 27 16.18 20.97 7.54
CA LYS A 27 14.95 21.75 7.34
C LYS A 27 13.88 21.33 8.36
N LYS A 28 12.96 22.25 8.70
CA LYS A 28 11.79 21.95 9.53
C LYS A 28 10.98 20.82 8.85
N GLY A 29 10.54 19.83 9.61
CA GLY A 29 9.77 18.68 9.11
C GLY A 29 10.60 17.57 8.48
N SER A 30 11.81 17.84 7.95
CA SER A 30 12.64 16.85 7.27
C SER A 30 13.25 15.79 8.18
N PHE A 31 13.05 15.86 9.48
CA PHE A 31 13.61 14.91 10.44
C PHE A 31 12.66 14.65 11.60
N ALA A 32 12.78 13.48 12.19
CA ALA A 32 12.15 13.13 13.45
C ALA A 32 13.12 12.39 14.39
N ILE A 33 12.87 12.47 15.70
CA ILE A 33 13.77 11.96 16.72
C ILE A 33 12.97 11.18 17.76
N ASP A 34 13.23 9.91 17.86
CA ASP A 34 12.81 9.07 18.99
C ASP A 34 13.92 9.04 20.05
N LYS A 35 13.67 9.74 21.17
CA LYS A 35 14.61 9.82 22.29
C LYS A 35 14.60 8.55 23.16
N SER A 36 13.54 7.76 23.11
CA SER A 36 13.42 6.52 23.89
C SER A 36 14.25 5.39 23.29
N LYS A 37 14.30 5.32 21.97
CA LYS A 37 15.09 4.35 21.21
C LYS A 37 16.40 4.93 20.68
N ASN A 38 16.67 6.24 20.89
CA ASN A 38 17.83 6.97 20.36
C ASN A 38 17.94 6.84 18.83
N ILE A 39 16.82 6.96 18.13
CA ILE A 39 16.72 6.92 16.65
C ILE A 39 16.48 8.32 16.12
N ILE A 40 17.21 8.69 15.09
CA ILE A 40 16.95 9.88 14.27
C ILE A 40 16.74 9.41 12.85
N VAL A 41 15.63 9.79 12.22
CA VAL A 41 15.41 9.62 10.79
C VAL A 41 15.42 11.01 10.15
N TRP A 42 16.25 11.17 9.13
CA TRP A 42 16.34 12.40 8.35
C TRP A 42 16.00 12.10 6.89
N HIS A 43 14.91 12.69 6.42
CA HIS A 43 14.53 12.57 5.01
C HIS A 43 15.46 13.40 4.13
N GLN A 44 16.10 12.73 3.18
CA GLN A 44 16.92 13.34 2.15
C GLN A 44 16.90 12.48 0.88
N SER A 45 16.12 12.86 -0.10
CA SER A 45 15.96 12.08 -1.33
C SER A 45 17.20 12.11 -2.26
N ASN A 46 18.00 13.17 -2.20
CA ASN A 46 19.25 13.27 -2.97
C ASN A 46 20.37 13.77 -2.04
N ILE A 47 21.21 12.83 -1.61
CA ILE A 47 22.29 13.11 -0.70
C ILE A 47 23.49 13.78 -1.37
N ASP A 48 23.67 13.56 -2.66
CA ASP A 48 24.81 14.08 -3.42
C ASP A 48 24.79 15.61 -3.47
N THR A 49 23.61 16.22 -3.40
CA THR A 49 23.45 17.69 -3.31
C THR A 49 23.87 18.28 -1.96
N VAL A 50 24.03 17.46 -0.92
CA VAL A 50 24.41 17.89 0.43
C VAL A 50 25.91 17.74 0.69
N VAL A 51 26.59 16.93 -0.13
CA VAL A 51 28.01 16.54 0.07
C VAL A 51 29.03 17.60 -0.41
N LEU A 52 28.60 18.83 -0.70
CA LEU A 52 29.51 19.94 -0.97
C LEU A 52 30.30 20.41 0.27
N VAL A 53 29.99 19.86 1.45
CA VAL A 53 30.67 20.25 2.72
C VAL A 53 31.78 19.26 3.04
N LYS A 54 33.02 19.65 2.81
CA LYS A 54 34.19 18.92 3.33
C LYS A 54 34.19 19.00 4.88
N ASN A 55 34.35 17.87 5.58
CA ASN A 55 34.40 17.78 7.04
C ASN A 55 33.08 18.15 7.77
N ILE A 56 32.12 17.23 7.75
CA ILE A 56 30.84 17.38 8.49
C ILE A 56 31.08 17.03 9.98
N LYS A 57 30.93 18.02 10.87
CA LYS A 57 31.04 17.84 12.34
C LYS A 57 29.79 17.26 13.00
N GLY A 58 28.64 17.35 12.34
CA GLY A 58 27.36 16.92 12.88
C GLY A 58 26.16 17.60 12.25
N PHE A 59 25.04 17.53 12.94
CA PHE A 59 23.77 18.08 12.49
C PHE A 59 23.20 19.08 13.48
N ARG A 60 22.50 20.06 12.95
CA ARG A 60 21.57 20.90 13.71
C ARG A 60 20.15 20.54 13.26
N PHE A 61 19.51 19.70 14.06
CA PHE A 61 18.06 19.50 14.04
C PHE A 61 17.40 20.65 14.83
N ARG A 62 16.56 20.39 15.83
CA ARG A 62 16.23 21.47 16.80
C ARG A 62 17.43 21.85 17.66
N ASN A 63 18.30 20.89 17.95
CA ASN A 63 19.53 21.01 18.76
C ASN A 63 20.73 20.52 17.96
N LYS A 64 21.94 20.82 18.47
CA LYS A 64 23.19 20.33 17.89
C LYS A 64 23.46 18.88 18.30
N TYR A 65 23.75 18.05 17.32
CA TYR A 65 24.22 16.67 17.45
C TYR A 65 25.56 16.58 16.73
N ARG A 66 26.56 15.89 17.32
CA ARG A 66 27.92 15.90 16.80
C ARG A 66 28.39 14.48 16.51
N PHE A 67 29.16 14.32 15.46
CA PHE A 67 29.98 13.14 15.25
C PHE A 67 31.13 13.12 16.24
N ASN A 68 31.58 11.93 16.65
CA ASN A 68 32.79 11.78 17.46
C ASN A 68 34.05 12.23 16.68
N LYS A 69 34.06 11.95 15.37
CA LYS A 69 35.06 12.46 14.40
C LYS A 69 34.32 13.03 13.19
N PRO A 70 34.79 14.16 12.62
CA PRO A 70 34.17 14.68 11.40
C PRO A 70 34.17 13.64 10.28
N ILE A 71 33.11 13.62 9.49
CA ILE A 71 32.96 12.75 8.32
C ILE A 71 33.02 13.56 7.02
N THR A 72 33.43 12.93 5.92
CA THR A 72 33.59 13.58 4.62
C THR A 72 32.47 13.30 3.64
N SER A 73 31.65 12.28 3.90
CA SER A 73 30.54 11.90 3.02
C SER A 73 29.36 11.34 3.80
N LEU A 74 28.18 11.44 3.22
CA LEU A 74 26.95 10.83 3.69
C LEU A 74 26.42 9.86 2.64
N SER A 75 25.70 8.83 3.09
CA SER A 75 25.08 7.84 2.23
C SER A 75 23.82 7.27 2.89
N HIS A 76 22.81 6.89 2.11
CA HIS A 76 21.59 6.26 2.60
C HIS A 76 21.84 4.86 3.19
N ASN A 77 22.84 4.14 2.67
CA ASN A 77 23.17 2.77 3.11
C ASN A 77 24.00 2.70 4.40
N LYS A 78 24.23 3.84 5.07
CA LYS A 78 25.02 3.92 6.31
C LYS A 78 24.21 4.43 7.48
N LYS A 79 24.42 3.80 8.63
CA LYS A 79 24.01 4.30 9.94
C LYS A 79 25.12 5.15 10.52
N TYR A 80 24.75 6.32 11.03
CA TYR A 80 25.70 7.26 11.64
C TYR A 80 25.41 7.44 13.12
N GLN A 81 26.45 7.53 13.92
CA GLN A 81 26.33 7.80 15.35
C GLN A 81 26.58 9.28 15.67
N LEU A 82 25.62 9.88 16.33
CA LEU A 82 25.66 11.27 16.75
C LEU A 82 25.56 11.35 18.28
N SER A 83 26.41 12.17 18.91
CA SER A 83 26.37 12.39 20.35
C SER A 83 25.69 13.71 20.72
N ARG A 84 24.94 13.69 21.82
CA ARG A 84 24.35 14.87 22.45
C ARG A 84 24.13 14.64 23.94
N LYS A 85 24.66 15.53 24.78
CA LYS A 85 24.51 15.46 26.25
C LYS A 85 24.80 14.05 26.84
N GLY A 86 25.89 13.43 26.43
CA GLY A 86 26.31 12.09 26.90
C GLY A 86 25.53 10.91 26.32
N LYS A 87 24.48 11.15 25.48
CA LYS A 87 23.73 10.09 24.81
C LYS A 87 24.16 9.96 23.35
N THR A 88 24.21 8.72 22.86
CA THR A 88 24.45 8.41 21.44
C THR A 88 23.14 8.11 20.74
N PHE A 89 22.95 8.69 19.56
CA PHE A 89 21.80 8.50 18.68
C PHE A 89 22.24 7.90 17.36
N ASP A 90 21.49 6.94 16.86
CA ASP A 90 21.67 6.40 15.51
C ASP A 90 20.87 7.26 14.53
N LEU A 91 21.58 7.85 13.56
CA LEU A 91 21.00 8.60 12.46
C LEU A 91 20.89 7.70 11.24
N TYR A 92 19.68 7.58 10.71
CA TYR A 92 19.36 6.99 9.42
C TYR A 92 18.95 8.10 8.44
N ILE A 93 19.41 7.98 7.22
CA ILE A 93 19.03 8.90 6.12
C ILE A 93 18.09 8.13 5.22
N SER A 94 16.88 8.62 5.04
CA SER A 94 15.81 7.95 4.30
C SER A 94 15.38 8.74 3.07
N LYS A 95 15.12 8.03 1.97
CA LYS A 95 14.46 8.60 0.78
C LYS A 95 12.94 8.64 0.94
N LEU A 96 12.39 7.83 1.85
CA LEU A 96 10.96 7.77 2.08
C LEU A 96 10.44 9.06 2.71
N PRO A 97 9.24 9.51 2.36
CA PRO A 97 8.58 10.61 3.04
C PRO A 97 8.44 10.36 4.54
N LEU A 98 8.52 11.43 5.31
CA LEU A 98 8.44 11.39 6.76
C LEU A 98 7.08 11.91 7.25
N VAL A 99 6.39 11.07 7.99
CA VAL A 99 5.11 11.37 8.64
C VAL A 99 5.32 11.50 10.15
N GLN A 100 4.81 12.58 10.73
CA GLN A 100 4.81 12.81 12.17
C GLN A 100 3.38 13.10 12.62
N ILE A 101 2.89 12.30 13.55
CA ILE A 101 1.54 12.41 14.13
C ILE A 101 1.68 12.67 15.63
N GLU A 102 1.00 13.68 16.13
CA GLU A 102 0.87 13.95 17.55
C GLU A 102 -0.62 13.85 17.94
N VAL A 103 -0.90 13.03 18.93
CA VAL A 103 -2.24 12.79 19.44
C VAL A 103 -2.18 12.59 20.96
N ASP A 104 -2.96 13.39 21.69
CA ASP A 104 -2.94 13.39 23.16
C ASP A 104 -3.96 12.40 23.75
N THR A 105 -5.04 12.13 23.00
CA THR A 105 -6.12 11.24 23.41
C THR A 105 -5.76 9.79 23.09
N PRO A 106 -6.04 8.81 23.95
CA PRO A 106 -5.91 7.38 23.63
C PRO A 106 -6.74 7.00 22.39
N LEU A 107 -6.14 6.22 21.49
CA LEU A 107 -6.81 5.75 20.29
C LEU A 107 -7.68 4.53 20.59
N ASN A 108 -8.83 4.44 19.92
CA ASN A 108 -9.69 3.27 19.85
C ASN A 108 -10.03 2.95 18.39
N LYS A 109 -10.92 2.00 18.12
CA LYS A 109 -11.36 1.61 16.78
C LYS A 109 -12.61 2.37 16.30
N ASP A 110 -13.42 2.88 17.23
CA ASP A 110 -14.80 3.24 16.92
C ASP A 110 -15.00 4.74 16.73
N THR A 111 -13.99 5.54 17.07
CA THR A 111 -14.10 6.99 17.03
C THR A 111 -12.75 7.64 16.73
N LYS A 112 -12.71 8.40 15.65
CA LYS A 112 -11.54 9.22 15.31
C LYS A 112 -11.33 10.30 16.37
N VAL A 113 -10.12 10.38 16.90
CA VAL A 113 -9.70 11.42 17.84
C VAL A 113 -8.87 12.47 17.13
N LEU A 114 -8.95 13.72 17.60
CA LEU A 114 -8.21 14.84 17.03
C LEU A 114 -6.70 14.70 17.28
N GLY A 115 -5.92 14.88 16.23
CA GLY A 115 -4.46 14.95 16.26
C GLY A 115 -3.91 16.02 15.32
N SER A 116 -2.59 16.13 15.29
CA SER A 116 -1.88 16.93 14.29
C SER A 116 -1.00 16.04 13.43
N TYR A 117 -0.90 16.38 12.16
CA TYR A 117 -0.19 15.64 11.13
C TYR A 117 0.83 16.53 10.44
N LYS A 118 2.01 15.97 10.19
CA LYS A 118 3.05 16.59 9.38
C LYS A 118 3.58 15.55 8.40
N TYR A 119 3.63 15.94 7.14
CA TYR A 119 4.23 15.17 6.07
C TYR A 119 5.37 15.97 5.45
N TYR A 120 6.48 15.33 5.21
CA TYR A 120 7.62 15.94 4.55
C TYR A 120 8.20 15.01 3.49
N ASN A 121 8.30 15.52 2.27
CA ASN A 121 9.14 14.95 1.23
C ASN A 121 10.01 16.05 0.59
N LYS A 122 10.79 15.71 -0.44
CA LYS A 122 11.66 16.67 -1.13
C LYS A 122 10.91 17.90 -1.64
N LYS A 123 9.66 17.72 -2.10
CA LYS A 123 8.87 18.76 -2.80
C LYS A 123 7.95 19.51 -1.82
N ASN A 124 7.37 18.81 -0.86
CA ASN A 124 6.25 19.30 -0.07
C ASN A 124 6.49 19.19 1.44
N PHE A 125 6.00 20.18 2.18
CA PHE A 125 5.82 20.12 3.62
C PHE A 125 4.35 20.44 3.92
N ILE A 126 3.61 19.48 4.42
CA ILE A 126 2.18 19.59 4.71
C ILE A 126 1.99 19.51 6.21
N GLU A 127 1.25 20.46 6.77
CA GLU A 127 0.74 20.42 8.16
C GLU A 127 -0.79 20.45 8.11
N SER A 128 -1.45 19.58 8.88
CA SER A 128 -2.91 19.50 8.96
C SER A 128 -3.36 19.04 10.34
N SER A 129 -4.60 19.37 10.69
CA SER A 129 -5.35 18.60 11.69
C SER A 129 -5.81 17.29 11.06
N LEU A 130 -5.98 16.26 11.88
CA LEU A 130 -6.52 14.97 11.45
C LEU A 130 -7.40 14.35 12.53
N GLY A 131 -8.39 13.58 12.12
CA GLY A 131 -8.99 12.51 12.89
C GLY A 131 -8.19 11.22 12.70
N ILE A 132 -7.91 10.50 13.75
CA ILE A 132 -7.18 9.23 13.70
C ILE A 132 -7.81 8.21 14.64
N GLU A 133 -7.91 6.96 14.16
CA GLU A 133 -8.36 5.82 14.94
C GLU A 133 -7.59 4.56 14.56
N PHE A 134 -7.71 3.49 15.36
CA PHE A 134 -7.22 2.17 14.99
C PHE A 134 -8.11 1.55 13.92
N ARG A 135 -7.47 0.84 12.99
CA ARG A 135 -8.16 0.15 11.89
C ARG A 135 -7.91 -1.36 11.94
N GLY A 136 -8.89 -2.09 11.39
CA GLY A 136 -8.83 -3.53 11.16
C GLY A 136 -9.48 -4.35 12.28
N ASN A 137 -9.33 -5.67 12.18
CA ASN A 137 -9.79 -6.65 13.17
C ASN A 137 -8.59 -7.40 13.74
N LEU A 138 -7.96 -8.27 12.95
CA LEU A 138 -6.77 -9.02 13.36
C LEU A 138 -5.59 -8.07 13.63
N SER A 139 -5.42 -7.04 12.84
CA SER A 139 -4.36 -6.02 13.02
C SER A 139 -4.45 -5.27 14.35
N LEU A 140 -5.63 -5.26 15.02
CA LEU A 140 -5.75 -4.73 16.38
C LEU A 140 -5.02 -5.56 17.43
N THR A 141 -4.76 -6.83 17.18
CA THR A 141 -4.00 -7.69 18.08
C THR A 141 -2.49 -7.48 17.95
N TYR A 142 -2.03 -6.92 16.83
CA TYR A 142 -0.62 -6.71 16.56
C TYR A 142 -0.03 -5.54 17.35
N PRO A 143 1.24 -5.59 17.76
CA PRO A 143 1.91 -4.45 18.41
C PRO A 143 1.98 -3.22 17.53
N LYS A 144 2.30 -3.38 16.24
CA LYS A 144 2.31 -2.32 15.23
C LYS A 144 0.91 -2.19 14.64
N LYS A 145 0.26 -1.07 14.93
CA LYS A 145 -1.14 -0.84 14.56
C LYS A 145 -1.27 -0.24 13.16
N THR A 146 -2.37 -0.53 12.51
CA THR A 146 -2.87 0.16 11.32
C THR A 146 -3.83 1.27 11.74
N PHE A 147 -3.82 2.39 11.03
CA PHE A 147 -4.63 3.57 11.36
C PHE A 147 -5.52 3.96 10.20
N ASP A 148 -6.73 4.37 10.50
CA ASP A 148 -7.61 5.15 9.65
C ASP A 148 -7.42 6.63 9.98
N ILE A 149 -7.20 7.47 8.98
CA ILE A 149 -6.96 8.90 9.14
C ILE A 149 -7.82 9.71 8.18
N GLU A 150 -8.35 10.81 8.67
CA GLU A 150 -9.15 11.76 7.92
C GLU A 150 -8.61 13.17 8.15
N PHE A 151 -8.35 13.95 7.10
CA PHE A 151 -7.82 15.30 7.25
C PHE A 151 -8.92 16.33 7.42
N TRP A 152 -8.71 17.24 8.38
CA TRP A 152 -9.63 18.30 8.71
C TRP A 152 -8.98 19.68 8.48
N ARG A 153 -9.78 20.67 8.08
CA ARG A 153 -9.30 22.05 7.84
C ARG A 153 -8.81 22.74 9.11
N ASP A 154 -9.48 22.41 10.21
CA ASP A 154 -9.17 22.93 11.54
C ASP A 154 -9.52 21.87 12.60
N SER A 155 -9.63 22.26 13.86
CA SER A 155 -10.08 21.38 14.94
C SER A 155 -11.60 21.11 14.93
N ILE A 156 -12.33 21.63 13.97
CA ILE A 156 -13.78 21.43 13.82
C ILE A 156 -14.01 20.18 12.94
N TRP A 157 -14.55 19.14 13.48
CA TRP A 157 -14.65 17.77 12.98
C TRP A 157 -15.44 17.58 11.67
N ASN A 158 -16.19 18.54 11.23
CA ASN A 158 -17.12 18.39 10.10
C ASN A 158 -16.64 19.07 8.80
N LYS A 159 -15.42 19.58 8.78
CA LYS A 159 -14.85 20.22 7.59
C LYS A 159 -13.64 19.44 7.10
N SER A 160 -13.87 18.54 6.16
CA SER A 160 -12.80 17.79 5.51
C SER A 160 -11.82 18.69 4.77
N ARG A 161 -10.60 18.19 4.61
CA ARG A 161 -9.53 18.81 3.85
C ARG A 161 -8.88 17.80 2.94
N ASP A 162 -9.16 17.90 1.65
CA ASP A 162 -8.47 17.10 0.67
C ASP A 162 -6.97 17.42 0.61
N ILE A 163 -6.13 16.39 0.57
CA ILE A 163 -4.68 16.50 0.45
C ILE A 163 -4.21 15.51 -0.63
N THR A 164 -3.29 15.96 -1.48
CA THR A 164 -2.61 15.11 -2.47
C THR A 164 -1.21 14.75 -1.97
N PHE A 165 -0.90 13.45 -1.95
CA PHE A 165 0.43 12.92 -1.63
C PHE A 165 1.08 12.32 -2.87
N GLU A 166 2.24 12.83 -3.26
CA GLU A 166 2.98 12.35 -4.46
C GLU A 166 2.10 12.29 -5.72
N ASN A 167 1.87 11.09 -6.22
CA ASN A 167 1.01 10.77 -7.35
C ASN A 167 -0.33 10.12 -6.94
N LEU A 168 -0.66 10.12 -5.65
CA LEU A 168 -1.92 9.62 -5.16
C LEU A 168 -3.05 10.63 -5.43
N ARG A 169 -4.29 10.18 -5.29
CA ARG A 169 -5.47 11.04 -5.51
C ARG A 169 -5.54 12.20 -4.51
N ASN A 170 -6.42 13.16 -4.77
CA ASN A 170 -6.75 14.24 -3.84
C ASN A 170 -7.95 13.84 -3.01
N ASP A 171 -7.72 13.58 -1.71
CA ASP A 171 -8.78 13.12 -0.78
C ASP A 171 -8.47 13.51 0.66
N ASP A 172 -9.48 13.38 1.52
CA ASP A 172 -9.37 13.58 2.96
C ASP A 172 -9.20 12.27 3.74
N ASP A 173 -9.65 11.13 3.21
CA ASP A 173 -9.60 9.80 3.85
C ASP A 173 -8.43 8.94 3.38
N TRP A 174 -7.62 8.46 4.33
CA TRP A 174 -6.41 7.69 4.07
C TRP A 174 -6.21 6.57 5.09
N ILE A 175 -5.42 5.58 4.70
CA ILE A 175 -5.02 4.48 5.58
C ILE A 175 -3.50 4.51 5.75
N LEU A 176 -3.03 4.40 7.00
CA LEU A 176 -1.65 4.06 7.30
C LEU A 176 -1.59 2.59 7.71
N ASP A 177 -1.23 1.74 6.74
CA ASP A 177 -1.13 0.30 6.99
C ASP A 177 0.23 -0.08 7.55
N GLY A 178 0.21 -0.74 8.71
CA GLY A 178 1.40 -1.15 9.44
C GLY A 178 2.10 -2.37 8.87
N MET A 179 1.43 -3.21 8.09
CA MET A 179 1.95 -4.44 7.48
C MET A 179 2.69 -5.35 8.48
N TYR A 180 2.23 -5.45 9.73
CA TYR A 180 3.00 -6.11 10.80
C TYR A 180 3.23 -7.60 10.56
N ASN A 181 2.23 -8.30 10.03
CA ASN A 181 2.23 -9.73 9.73
C ASN A 181 3.23 -10.14 8.63
N GLU A 182 3.73 -9.16 7.85
CA GLU A 182 4.60 -9.36 6.71
C GLU A 182 5.94 -8.63 6.88
N PRO A 183 7.00 -9.29 7.42
CA PRO A 183 8.26 -8.62 7.74
C PRO A 183 8.98 -7.96 6.57
N LEU A 184 8.79 -8.46 5.34
CA LEU A 184 9.38 -7.86 4.14
C LEU A 184 8.74 -6.52 3.75
N ARG A 185 7.49 -6.25 4.16
CA ARG A 185 6.72 -5.05 3.77
C ARG A 185 6.48 -4.94 2.25
N ILE A 186 6.49 -6.04 1.51
CA ILE A 186 6.51 -6.08 0.04
C ILE A 186 5.20 -6.58 -0.56
N ARG A 187 4.61 -7.65 0.04
CA ARG A 187 3.55 -8.43 -0.60
C ARG A 187 2.33 -7.60 -0.98
N SER A 188 1.71 -6.93 -0.02
CA SER A 188 0.52 -6.13 -0.30
C SER A 188 0.84 -4.91 -1.21
N TYR A 189 2.04 -4.35 -1.08
CA TYR A 189 2.49 -3.27 -1.96
C TYR A 189 2.58 -3.72 -3.42
N VAL A 190 3.29 -4.82 -3.68
CA VAL A 190 3.44 -5.39 -5.04
C VAL A 190 2.10 -5.81 -5.60
N ALA A 191 1.26 -6.47 -4.80
CA ALA A 191 -0.04 -6.94 -5.26
C ALA A 191 -0.96 -5.81 -5.71
N ASN A 192 -1.06 -4.71 -4.94
CA ASN A 192 -1.86 -3.56 -5.34
C ASN A 192 -1.32 -2.89 -6.62
N LYS A 193 0.02 -2.74 -6.75
CA LYS A 193 0.63 -2.23 -7.99
C LYS A 193 0.38 -3.15 -9.17
N LEU A 194 0.45 -4.45 -8.97
CA LEU A 194 0.19 -5.45 -10.01
C LEU A 194 -1.26 -5.39 -10.49
N TRP A 195 -2.24 -5.30 -9.55
CA TRP A 195 -3.64 -5.17 -9.92
C TRP A 195 -3.90 -3.93 -10.79
N THR A 196 -3.40 -2.77 -10.39
CA THR A 196 -3.56 -1.53 -11.15
C THR A 196 -2.86 -1.58 -12.52
N ALA A 197 -1.78 -2.36 -12.65
CA ALA A 197 -1.07 -2.54 -13.93
C ALA A 197 -1.83 -3.44 -14.92
N ILE A 198 -2.45 -4.53 -14.45
CA ILE A 198 -3.16 -5.47 -15.32
C ILE A 198 -4.58 -5.03 -15.67
N ARG A 199 -5.15 -4.16 -14.85
CA ARG A 199 -6.54 -3.71 -15.03
C ARG A 199 -6.61 -2.30 -15.55
N LYS A 200 -7.29 -2.17 -16.68
CA LYS A 200 -7.81 -0.88 -17.13
C LYS A 200 -9.23 -0.71 -16.59
N PRO A 201 -9.63 0.50 -16.15
CA PRO A 201 -11.02 0.76 -15.79
C PRO A 201 -11.96 0.45 -16.95
N TYR A 202 -13.18 0.06 -16.68
CA TYR A 202 -14.21 -0.07 -17.68
C TYR A 202 -14.66 1.31 -18.16
N GLY A 203 -15.10 1.41 -19.43
CA GLY A 203 -15.55 2.69 -19.99
C GLY A 203 -14.42 3.67 -20.33
N GLN A 204 -13.20 3.17 -20.50
CA GLN A 204 -11.98 3.98 -20.66
C GLN A 204 -11.98 5.04 -21.76
N ASP A 205 -12.75 4.84 -22.81
CA ASP A 205 -12.79 5.79 -23.91
C ASP A 205 -13.60 7.06 -23.54
N GLU A 206 -14.37 7.01 -22.45
CA GLU A 206 -15.29 8.07 -22.06
C GLU A 206 -14.99 8.73 -20.70
N VAL A 207 -14.24 8.09 -19.80
CA VAL A 207 -14.00 8.61 -18.43
C VAL A 207 -12.53 8.53 -18.05
N PRO A 208 -11.76 9.61 -18.20
CA PRO A 208 -10.28 9.59 -18.13
C PRO A 208 -9.66 9.53 -16.72
N PHE A 209 -10.42 9.47 -15.63
CA PHE A 209 -9.89 9.64 -14.27
C PHE A 209 -10.13 8.46 -13.32
N GLU A 210 -10.65 7.36 -13.82
CA GLU A 210 -11.04 6.23 -12.99
C GLU A 210 -9.87 5.31 -12.72
N LYS A 211 -9.79 4.85 -11.48
CA LYS A 211 -8.85 3.81 -11.06
C LYS A 211 -9.57 2.47 -10.95
N SER A 212 -8.87 1.40 -11.28
CA SER A 212 -9.37 0.03 -11.12
C SER A 212 -9.05 -0.56 -9.75
N GLY A 213 -8.29 0.16 -8.93
CA GLY A 213 -7.83 -0.25 -7.60
C GLY A 213 -7.11 0.90 -6.90
N ILE A 214 -6.60 0.63 -5.70
CA ILE A 214 -5.92 1.61 -4.86
C ILE A 214 -4.46 1.78 -5.25
N ASP A 215 -3.95 3.00 -5.06
CA ASP A 215 -2.54 3.30 -5.04
C ASP A 215 -2.03 3.52 -3.61
N LEU A 216 -0.71 3.38 -3.43
CA LEU A 216 -0.06 3.48 -2.13
C LEU A 216 1.41 3.89 -2.28
N ILE A 217 1.95 4.50 -1.23
CA ILE A 217 3.38 4.85 -1.14
C ILE A 217 3.92 4.46 0.24
N TYR A 218 5.21 4.12 0.30
CA TYR A 218 5.88 3.94 1.60
C TYR A 218 6.14 5.27 2.28
N VAL A 219 5.96 5.30 3.60
CA VAL A 219 6.26 6.43 4.47
C VAL A 219 6.89 5.97 5.78
N GLU A 220 7.79 6.78 6.34
CA GLU A 220 8.33 6.60 7.69
C GLU A 220 7.43 7.29 8.70
N VAL A 221 6.95 6.59 9.71
CA VAL A 221 5.97 7.13 10.67
C VAL A 221 6.57 7.32 12.05
N PHE A 222 6.35 8.50 12.61
CA PHE A 222 6.54 8.80 14.04
C PHE A 222 5.21 9.20 14.64
N ARG A 223 4.84 8.57 15.77
CA ARG A 223 3.66 8.95 16.56
C ARG A 223 4.10 9.34 17.97
N ASN A 224 3.68 10.54 18.40
CA ASN A 224 4.09 11.11 19.69
C ASN A 224 5.61 11.01 19.92
N GLN A 225 6.37 11.42 18.88
CA GLN A 225 7.84 11.39 18.84
C GLN A 225 8.47 9.99 19.02
N LYS A 226 7.69 8.91 18.88
CA LYS A 226 8.18 7.53 18.89
C LYS A 226 8.15 6.98 17.47
N TYR A 227 9.25 6.43 17.03
CA TYR A 227 9.33 5.80 15.73
C TYR A 227 8.41 4.58 15.67
N GLN A 228 7.57 4.51 14.65
CA GLN A 228 6.61 3.42 14.41
C GLN A 228 7.06 2.50 13.27
N GLY A 229 8.10 2.87 12.53
CA GLY A 229 8.57 2.11 11.37
C GLY A 229 8.01 2.61 10.05
N VAL A 230 8.11 1.77 9.03
CA VAL A 230 7.60 2.01 7.69
C VAL A 230 6.15 1.55 7.59
N TYR A 231 5.33 2.38 6.99
CA TYR A 231 3.92 2.13 6.67
C TYR A 231 3.69 2.33 5.18
N THR A 232 2.60 1.82 4.65
CA THR A 232 2.05 2.36 3.42
C THR A 232 0.99 3.41 3.74
N LEU A 233 1.10 4.57 3.08
CA LEU A 233 0.01 5.54 2.98
C LEU A 233 -0.82 5.14 1.77
N THR A 234 -2.06 4.74 2.01
CA THR A 234 -2.88 3.95 1.10
C THR A 234 -4.22 4.65 0.85
N GLU A 235 -4.66 4.65 -0.40
CA GLU A 235 -6.00 5.12 -0.80
C GLU A 235 -7.09 4.17 -0.26
N SER A 236 -8.29 4.69 -0.06
CA SER A 236 -9.48 3.90 0.27
C SER A 236 -10.32 3.63 -0.98
N VAL A 237 -10.97 2.46 -1.06
CA VAL A 237 -11.91 2.17 -2.13
C VAL A 237 -13.24 2.86 -1.83
N ASP A 238 -13.61 3.80 -2.67
CA ASP A 238 -14.86 4.54 -2.57
C ASP A 238 -15.43 4.89 -3.95
N ARG A 239 -16.57 5.57 -3.95
CA ARG A 239 -17.21 6.04 -5.16
C ARG A 239 -16.31 6.95 -6.01
N LYS A 240 -15.55 7.85 -5.38
CA LYS A 240 -14.70 8.84 -6.07
C LYS A 240 -13.53 8.15 -6.77
N LEU A 241 -12.87 7.20 -6.08
CA LEU A 241 -11.75 6.43 -6.63
C LEU A 241 -12.15 5.71 -7.91
N LEU A 242 -13.33 5.08 -7.90
CA LEU A 242 -13.81 4.25 -9.00
C LEU A 242 -14.61 5.03 -10.05
N GLY A 243 -14.84 6.32 -9.86
CA GLY A 243 -15.61 7.14 -10.79
C GLY A 243 -17.09 6.78 -10.89
N LEU A 244 -17.66 6.07 -9.90
CA LEU A 244 -19.04 5.61 -9.97
C LEU A 244 -20.03 6.77 -10.05
N GLN A 245 -21.05 6.62 -10.89
CA GLN A 245 -22.07 7.64 -11.09
C GLN A 245 -22.79 8.01 -9.79
N LYS A 246 -22.95 9.31 -9.58
CA LYS A 246 -23.69 9.80 -8.42
C LYS A 246 -25.16 9.45 -8.53
N ASN A 247 -25.73 9.02 -7.42
CA ASN A 247 -27.16 8.82 -7.30
C ASN A 247 -27.90 10.16 -7.40
N ARG A 248 -29.00 10.16 -8.14
CA ARG A 248 -29.83 11.35 -8.37
C ARG A 248 -31.25 11.10 -7.87
N LYS A 249 -31.69 11.91 -6.91
CA LYS A 249 -33.03 11.78 -6.29
C LYS A 249 -33.22 10.36 -5.72
N ARG A 250 -34.11 9.57 -6.32
CA ARG A 250 -34.44 8.18 -5.90
C ARG A 250 -33.86 7.12 -6.84
N ILE A 251 -33.04 7.52 -7.82
CA ILE A 251 -32.45 6.60 -8.78
C ILE A 251 -31.07 6.19 -8.26
N VAL A 252 -30.88 4.91 -8.04
CA VAL A 252 -29.59 4.29 -7.74
C VAL A 252 -28.86 4.09 -9.06
N ASN A 253 -27.77 4.82 -9.25
CA ASN A 253 -26.91 4.70 -10.41
C ASN A 253 -25.71 3.80 -10.08
N GLY A 254 -24.60 4.37 -9.59
CA GLY A 254 -23.46 3.58 -9.15
C GLY A 254 -23.72 2.85 -7.84
N GLU A 255 -23.09 1.69 -7.67
CA GLU A 255 -23.16 0.89 -6.46
C GLU A 255 -21.77 0.39 -6.05
N LEU A 256 -21.53 0.25 -4.75
CA LEU A 256 -20.31 -0.30 -4.18
C LEU A 256 -20.64 -1.10 -2.93
N PHE A 257 -20.32 -2.38 -2.95
CA PHE A 257 -20.52 -3.32 -1.87
C PHE A 257 -19.19 -3.93 -1.47
N LYS A 258 -18.95 -4.06 -0.16
CA LYS A 258 -17.77 -4.74 0.38
C LYS A 258 -18.16 -6.15 0.81
N ALA A 259 -17.45 -7.14 0.33
CA ALA A 259 -17.51 -8.50 0.84
C ALA A 259 -16.82 -8.55 2.22
N SER A 260 -17.58 -8.84 3.28
CA SER A 260 -17.12 -8.76 4.66
C SER A 260 -17.18 -10.07 5.42
N SER A 261 -17.84 -11.11 4.88
CA SER A 261 -17.98 -12.42 5.52
C SER A 261 -18.05 -13.56 4.53
N TYR A 262 -17.35 -14.67 4.80
CA TYR A 262 -17.49 -15.94 4.05
C TYR A 262 -18.86 -16.60 4.21
N GLU A 263 -19.58 -16.22 5.24
CA GLU A 263 -20.91 -16.77 5.51
C GLU A 263 -21.93 -16.05 4.63
N GLY A 264 -22.43 -16.72 3.60
CA GLY A 264 -23.50 -16.21 2.76
C GLY A 264 -23.13 -15.92 1.31
N ALA A 265 -23.56 -14.76 0.82
CA ALA A 265 -23.51 -14.39 -0.59
C ALA A 265 -22.10 -14.11 -1.17
N PRO A 266 -21.11 -13.58 -0.44
CA PRO A 266 -19.82 -13.23 -1.06
C PRO A 266 -19.03 -14.40 -1.65
N ALA A 267 -19.22 -15.61 -1.15
CA ALA A 267 -18.63 -16.81 -1.76
C ALA A 267 -19.48 -17.39 -2.91
N PHE A 268 -20.65 -16.82 -3.19
CA PHE A 268 -21.61 -17.33 -4.18
C PHE A 268 -22.00 -18.80 -3.98
N LEU A 269 -21.97 -19.27 -2.73
CA LEU A 269 -22.37 -20.64 -2.35
C LEU A 269 -23.78 -20.69 -1.75
N LYS A 270 -24.31 -19.54 -1.32
CA LYS A 270 -25.64 -19.40 -0.74
C LYS A 270 -26.29 -18.12 -1.22
N ALA A 271 -27.57 -18.18 -1.53
CA ALA A 271 -28.41 -17.02 -1.77
C ALA A 271 -29.25 -16.73 -0.49
N PRO A 272 -28.83 -15.81 0.38
CA PRO A 272 -29.61 -15.46 1.55
C PRO A 272 -30.97 -14.88 1.13
N LYS A 273 -31.98 -15.07 1.99
CA LYS A 273 -33.28 -14.46 1.76
C LYS A 273 -33.09 -12.94 1.58
N TYR A 274 -33.71 -12.41 0.53
CA TYR A 274 -33.70 -10.97 0.28
C TYR A 274 -34.40 -10.23 1.42
N ASP A 275 -33.72 -9.22 1.94
CA ASP A 275 -34.28 -8.22 2.84
C ASP A 275 -33.60 -6.87 2.56
N ASN A 276 -34.16 -5.80 3.12
CA ASN A 276 -33.62 -4.44 2.95
C ASN A 276 -32.96 -3.94 4.23
N LEU A 277 -32.28 -4.81 4.97
CA LEU A 277 -31.51 -4.41 6.14
C LEU A 277 -30.28 -3.58 5.75
N PHE A 278 -30.06 -2.53 6.48
CA PHE A 278 -28.87 -1.67 6.35
C PHE A 278 -28.03 -1.80 7.63
N PRO A 279 -26.71 -1.80 7.55
CA PRO A 279 -25.87 -1.70 6.35
C PRO A 279 -25.43 -3.04 5.75
N HIS A 280 -25.93 -4.17 6.21
CA HIS A 280 -25.46 -5.50 5.81
C HIS A 280 -26.57 -6.35 5.20
N TRP A 281 -26.22 -7.10 4.15
CA TRP A 281 -27.03 -8.17 3.61
C TRP A 281 -26.15 -9.35 3.19
N GLY A 282 -26.46 -10.53 3.70
CA GLY A 282 -25.87 -11.80 3.26
C GLY A 282 -24.34 -11.87 3.34
N GLY A 283 -23.69 -11.07 4.18
CA GLY A 283 -22.22 -10.98 4.27
C GLY A 283 -21.59 -9.86 3.44
N PHE A 284 -22.39 -9.10 2.70
CA PHE A 284 -21.98 -7.82 2.09
C PHE A 284 -22.31 -6.64 2.98
N GLU A 285 -21.46 -5.61 2.92
CA GLU A 285 -21.65 -4.29 3.53
C GLU A 285 -21.87 -3.26 2.43
N MET A 286 -22.87 -2.39 2.59
CA MET A 286 -23.14 -1.31 1.63
C MET A 286 -22.23 -0.12 1.89
N ILE A 287 -21.33 0.17 0.94
CA ILE A 287 -20.45 1.33 0.96
C ILE A 287 -21.07 2.50 0.21
N TYR A 288 -21.75 2.24 -0.92
CA TYR A 288 -22.43 3.26 -1.73
C TYR A 288 -23.57 2.63 -2.54
N PRO A 289 -24.72 3.30 -2.64
CA PRO A 289 -25.10 4.55 -1.97
C PRO A 289 -25.63 4.36 -0.56
N VAL A 290 -25.35 5.31 0.30
CA VAL A 290 -26.07 5.45 1.57
C VAL A 290 -27.15 6.52 1.37
N LEU A 291 -28.42 6.09 1.24
CA LEU A 291 -29.56 6.97 1.02
C LEU A 291 -30.54 6.86 2.20
N ASP A 292 -30.54 7.87 3.07
CA ASP A 292 -31.46 7.93 4.24
C ASP A 292 -31.50 6.62 5.06
N TYR A 293 -30.33 5.96 5.19
CA TYR A 293 -30.17 4.65 5.82
C TYR A 293 -31.05 3.54 5.22
N LYS A 294 -31.44 3.68 3.94
CA LYS A 294 -32.13 2.66 3.19
C LYS A 294 -31.15 1.83 2.38
N SER A 295 -31.45 0.57 2.21
CA SER A 295 -30.65 -0.37 1.44
C SER A 295 -31.19 -0.55 0.02
N HIS A 296 -30.29 -0.92 -0.89
CA HIS A 296 -30.58 -1.15 -2.30
C HIS A 296 -29.88 -2.43 -2.78
N TRP A 297 -30.23 -3.56 -2.14
CA TRP A 297 -29.58 -4.85 -2.41
C TRP A 297 -30.11 -5.57 -3.66
N GLN A 298 -31.21 -5.12 -4.25
CA GLN A 298 -31.96 -5.87 -5.24
C GLN A 298 -31.11 -6.38 -6.39
N GLN A 299 -30.26 -5.56 -6.97
CA GLN A 299 -29.44 -5.96 -8.11
C GLN A 299 -28.34 -6.95 -7.72
N LEU A 300 -27.70 -6.71 -6.58
CA LEU A 300 -26.72 -7.65 -6.03
C LEU A 300 -27.38 -8.99 -5.67
N ALA A 301 -28.58 -8.96 -5.05
CA ALA A 301 -29.32 -10.18 -4.72
C ALA A 301 -29.71 -10.97 -5.97
N GLN A 302 -30.08 -10.29 -7.05
CA GLN A 302 -30.35 -10.95 -8.35
C GLN A 302 -29.12 -11.60 -8.94
N LEU A 303 -27.92 -10.96 -8.85
CA LEU A 303 -26.67 -11.60 -9.29
C LEU A 303 -26.38 -12.86 -8.45
N VAL A 304 -26.46 -12.75 -7.13
CA VAL A 304 -26.23 -13.90 -6.23
C VAL A 304 -27.23 -15.03 -6.48
N ASP A 305 -28.50 -14.69 -6.67
CA ASP A 305 -29.56 -15.67 -6.94
C ASP A 305 -29.37 -16.38 -8.29
N LEU A 306 -29.00 -15.64 -9.32
CA LEU A 306 -28.63 -16.21 -10.63
C LEU A 306 -27.47 -17.21 -10.52
N VAL A 307 -26.44 -16.86 -9.75
CA VAL A 307 -25.28 -17.73 -9.58
C VAL A 307 -25.61 -18.98 -8.76
N VAL A 308 -26.43 -18.85 -7.71
CA VAL A 308 -26.69 -19.95 -6.75
C VAL A 308 -27.87 -20.83 -7.16
N ASN A 309 -28.95 -20.22 -7.63
CA ASN A 309 -30.24 -20.88 -7.83
C ASN A 309 -30.70 -20.91 -9.31
N GLY A 310 -30.14 -20.07 -10.20
CA GLY A 310 -30.52 -20.03 -11.60
C GLY A 310 -30.23 -21.36 -12.31
N SER A 311 -31.05 -21.77 -13.29
CA SER A 311 -30.75 -22.92 -14.12
C SER A 311 -29.46 -22.68 -14.94
N ASP A 312 -28.89 -23.73 -15.51
CA ASP A 312 -27.66 -23.61 -16.31
C ASP A 312 -27.89 -22.75 -17.54
N GLU A 313 -29.05 -22.89 -18.17
CA GLU A 313 -29.46 -22.08 -19.32
C GLU A 313 -29.64 -20.59 -18.94
N GLU A 314 -30.30 -20.30 -17.81
CA GLU A 314 -30.46 -18.95 -17.29
C GLU A 314 -29.13 -18.31 -16.95
N PHE A 315 -28.22 -19.05 -16.32
CA PHE A 315 -26.88 -18.59 -15.99
C PHE A 315 -26.09 -18.22 -17.25
N VAL A 316 -25.99 -19.16 -18.22
CA VAL A 316 -25.22 -18.94 -19.46
C VAL A 316 -25.78 -17.75 -20.24
N LEU A 317 -27.12 -17.60 -20.30
CA LEU A 317 -27.77 -16.53 -21.05
C LEU A 317 -27.60 -15.15 -20.42
N ASN A 318 -27.52 -15.05 -19.08
CA ASN A 318 -27.67 -13.75 -18.39
C ASN A 318 -26.41 -13.29 -17.64
N ILE A 319 -25.41 -14.15 -17.44
CA ILE A 319 -24.28 -13.82 -16.54
C ILE A 319 -23.45 -12.64 -17.05
N ASP A 320 -23.22 -12.52 -18.37
CA ASP A 320 -22.44 -11.42 -18.96
C ASP A 320 -23.12 -10.05 -18.75
N GLY A 321 -24.47 -10.01 -18.75
CA GLY A 321 -25.22 -8.81 -18.40
C GLY A 321 -25.23 -8.47 -16.91
N LYS A 322 -24.75 -9.35 -16.02
CA LYS A 322 -24.72 -9.13 -14.57
C LYS A 322 -23.33 -8.85 -14.02
N ILE A 323 -22.28 -9.40 -14.66
CA ILE A 323 -20.90 -9.20 -14.22
C ILE A 323 -19.96 -9.10 -15.43
N TYR A 324 -19.00 -8.18 -15.40
CA TYR A 324 -18.00 -8.04 -16.45
C TYR A 324 -17.06 -9.24 -16.51
N LEU A 325 -17.24 -10.15 -17.45
CA LEU A 325 -16.48 -11.39 -17.57
C LEU A 325 -14.96 -11.15 -17.69
N ASN A 326 -14.54 -10.10 -18.43
CA ASN A 326 -13.10 -9.78 -18.53
C ASN A 326 -12.49 -9.39 -17.18
N ASN A 327 -13.20 -8.63 -16.34
CA ASN A 327 -12.75 -8.31 -15.00
C ASN A 327 -12.76 -9.56 -14.12
N THR A 328 -13.79 -10.37 -14.22
CA THR A 328 -13.92 -11.61 -13.46
C THR A 328 -12.77 -12.58 -13.76
N MET A 329 -12.36 -12.69 -15.04
CA MET A 329 -11.17 -13.45 -15.45
C MET A 329 -9.90 -12.90 -14.83
N ASP A 330 -9.66 -11.58 -14.94
CA ASP A 330 -8.48 -10.95 -14.36
C ASP A 330 -8.45 -11.13 -12.84
N TYR A 331 -9.60 -11.01 -12.17
CA TYR A 331 -9.70 -11.23 -10.73
C TYR A 331 -9.37 -12.70 -10.35
N PHE A 332 -9.93 -13.67 -11.07
CA PHE A 332 -9.64 -15.10 -10.86
C PHE A 332 -8.15 -15.42 -11.03
N LEU A 333 -7.54 -14.91 -12.11
CA LEU A 333 -6.11 -15.10 -12.38
C LEU A 333 -5.24 -14.44 -11.30
N PHE A 334 -5.60 -13.24 -10.89
CA PHE A 334 -4.89 -12.49 -9.86
C PHE A 334 -4.96 -13.15 -8.48
N VAL A 335 -6.15 -13.55 -8.03
CA VAL A 335 -6.36 -14.24 -6.76
C VAL A 335 -5.61 -15.58 -6.76
N ASN A 336 -5.60 -16.28 -7.88
CA ASN A 336 -4.86 -17.53 -8.00
C ASN A 336 -3.36 -17.33 -8.05
N LEU A 337 -2.83 -16.34 -8.78
CA LEU A 337 -1.41 -16.01 -8.75
C LEU A 337 -0.92 -15.76 -7.33
N LEU A 338 -1.62 -14.94 -6.59
CA LEU A 338 -1.26 -14.55 -5.22
C LEU A 338 -1.59 -15.63 -4.18
N ARG A 339 -2.44 -16.58 -4.51
CA ARG A 339 -3.11 -17.51 -3.59
C ARG A 339 -3.79 -16.75 -2.44
N ALA A 340 -4.59 -15.76 -2.79
CA ALA A 340 -5.29 -14.88 -1.87
C ALA A 340 -6.57 -15.55 -1.35
N THR A 341 -6.45 -16.44 -0.37
CA THR A 341 -7.54 -17.28 0.12
C THR A 341 -8.71 -16.50 0.69
N ASP A 342 -8.44 -15.37 1.34
CA ASP A 342 -9.48 -14.52 1.91
C ASP A 342 -10.32 -13.82 0.82
N ASN A 343 -9.74 -13.58 -0.35
CA ASN A 343 -10.36 -12.82 -1.42
C ASN A 343 -11.39 -13.61 -2.27
N LEU A 344 -11.80 -14.79 -1.82
CA LEU A 344 -12.86 -15.58 -2.45
C LEU A 344 -14.25 -15.39 -1.82
N GLY A 345 -14.30 -14.98 -0.57
CA GLY A 345 -15.56 -14.80 0.16
C GLY A 345 -15.61 -13.55 1.03
N LYS A 346 -14.48 -12.87 1.19
CA LYS A 346 -14.38 -11.53 1.82
C LYS A 346 -13.20 -10.78 1.19
N ASN A 347 -12.91 -9.57 1.68
CA ASN A 347 -11.75 -8.78 1.25
C ASN A 347 -11.73 -8.46 -0.25
N TYR A 348 -12.90 -8.21 -0.81
CA TYR A 348 -13.06 -7.62 -2.12
C TYR A 348 -14.26 -6.68 -2.15
N TYR A 349 -14.35 -5.86 -3.19
CA TYR A 349 -15.54 -5.07 -3.48
C TYR A 349 -16.16 -5.54 -4.79
N LEU A 350 -17.49 -5.49 -4.85
CA LEU A 350 -18.26 -5.47 -6.09
C LEU A 350 -18.77 -4.05 -6.32
N ALA A 351 -18.46 -3.51 -7.48
CA ALA A 351 -18.89 -2.19 -7.88
C ALA A 351 -19.64 -2.23 -9.22
N ARG A 352 -20.49 -1.25 -9.44
CA ARG A 352 -21.22 -1.00 -10.68
C ARG A 352 -21.14 0.47 -11.02
N TYR A 353 -20.73 0.82 -12.25
CA TYR A 353 -20.56 2.23 -12.64
C TYR A 353 -21.87 3.00 -12.72
N ASP A 354 -22.89 2.42 -13.35
CA ASP A 354 -24.22 3.00 -13.52
C ASP A 354 -25.29 1.92 -13.44
N LYS A 355 -26.56 2.32 -13.37
CA LYS A 355 -27.73 1.48 -13.06
C LYS A 355 -27.91 0.26 -13.98
N ASP A 356 -27.54 0.33 -15.24
CA ASP A 356 -27.74 -0.73 -16.22
C ASP A 356 -26.43 -1.45 -16.59
N GLU A 357 -25.32 -1.15 -15.88
CA GLU A 357 -24.02 -1.76 -16.11
C GLU A 357 -23.82 -3.03 -15.26
N PRO A 358 -23.00 -3.99 -15.73
CA PRO A 358 -22.62 -5.16 -14.94
C PRO A 358 -21.73 -4.79 -13.76
N TYR A 359 -21.66 -5.69 -12.77
CA TYR A 359 -20.72 -5.57 -11.66
C TYR A 359 -19.30 -5.94 -12.05
N PHE A 360 -18.31 -5.38 -11.31
CA PHE A 360 -16.91 -5.73 -11.43
C PHE A 360 -16.24 -5.85 -10.05
N PHE A 361 -15.21 -6.69 -9.97
CA PHE A 361 -14.43 -6.93 -8.77
C PHE A 361 -13.31 -5.91 -8.58
N ILE A 362 -13.05 -5.55 -7.31
CA ILE A 362 -11.86 -4.83 -6.87
C ILE A 362 -11.28 -5.60 -5.67
N PRO A 363 -10.02 -6.07 -5.72
CA PRO A 363 -9.38 -6.74 -4.58
C PRO A 363 -9.14 -5.73 -3.45
N TRP A 364 -9.16 -6.25 -2.23
CA TRP A 364 -8.94 -5.48 -1.02
C TRP A 364 -8.23 -6.32 0.04
N ASP A 365 -7.47 -5.67 0.96
CA ASP A 365 -6.86 -6.32 2.13
C ASP A 365 -5.99 -7.53 1.76
N LEU A 366 -4.97 -7.27 0.93
CA LEU A 366 -4.07 -8.27 0.36
C LEU A 366 -2.89 -8.53 1.32
N ASP A 367 -3.16 -8.91 2.56
CA ASP A 367 -2.15 -9.13 3.59
C ASP A 367 -1.75 -10.60 3.78
N GLY A 368 -2.63 -11.56 3.44
CA GLY A 368 -2.42 -13.00 3.50
C GLY A 368 -2.21 -13.63 2.13
N ILE A 369 -1.10 -13.31 1.45
CA ILE A 369 -0.83 -13.70 0.07
C ILE A 369 0.62 -14.15 -0.14
N MET A 370 0.91 -14.74 -1.30
CA MET A 370 2.27 -15.13 -1.72
C MET A 370 2.98 -15.96 -0.64
N GLY A 371 2.32 -17.04 -0.20
CA GLY A 371 2.90 -18.05 0.70
C GLY A 371 2.77 -17.74 2.19
N ILE A 372 2.02 -16.71 2.58
CA ILE A 372 1.61 -16.50 3.97
C ILE A 372 0.09 -16.38 4.08
N ILE A 373 -0.45 -16.54 5.29
CA ILE A 373 -1.83 -16.20 5.64
C ILE A 373 -1.87 -14.93 6.49
N GLN A 374 -3.07 -14.48 6.85
CA GLN A 374 -3.34 -13.20 7.50
C GLN A 374 -2.58 -12.96 8.82
N ASP A 375 -2.22 -14.02 9.53
CA ASP A 375 -1.40 -13.95 10.75
C ASP A 375 0.12 -13.99 10.49
N GLY A 376 0.54 -14.01 9.24
CA GLY A 376 1.95 -14.05 8.81
C GLY A 376 2.58 -15.44 8.83
N LYS A 377 1.81 -16.51 9.13
CA LYS A 377 2.32 -17.89 9.04
C LYS A 377 2.56 -18.27 7.59
N ARG A 378 3.67 -18.97 7.35
CA ARG A 378 4.01 -19.51 6.04
C ARG A 378 3.10 -20.68 5.66
N ILE A 379 2.58 -20.67 4.45
CA ILE A 379 1.82 -21.74 3.83
C ILE A 379 2.55 -22.17 2.56
N PRO A 380 3.17 -23.35 2.55
CA PRO A 380 4.00 -23.78 1.43
C PRO A 380 3.19 -24.23 0.20
N THR A 381 1.86 -24.36 0.32
CA THR A 381 0.98 -24.80 -0.78
C THR A 381 1.11 -23.89 -1.99
N THR A 382 1.39 -24.48 -3.15
CA THR A 382 1.53 -23.77 -4.44
C THR A 382 0.74 -24.43 -5.57
N ASP A 383 0.16 -25.61 -5.32
CA ASP A 383 -0.38 -26.57 -6.28
C ASP A 383 -1.90 -26.80 -6.13
N ASP A 384 -2.62 -25.75 -5.76
CA ASP A 384 -4.08 -25.72 -5.71
C ASP A 384 -4.67 -24.62 -6.60
N ILE A 385 -5.96 -24.72 -6.90
CA ILE A 385 -6.74 -23.64 -7.54
C ILE A 385 -7.79 -23.16 -6.55
N LEU A 386 -7.78 -21.86 -6.33
CA LEU A 386 -8.77 -21.20 -5.52
C LEU A 386 -10.01 -20.88 -6.36
N SER A 387 -11.18 -21.23 -5.85
CA SER A 387 -12.46 -20.97 -6.51
C SER A 387 -13.56 -20.64 -5.51
N ASN A 388 -14.70 -20.20 -6.02
CA ASN A 388 -15.96 -20.04 -5.30
C ASN A 388 -17.13 -20.36 -6.24
N GLY A 389 -18.37 -20.30 -5.76
CA GLY A 389 -19.54 -20.71 -6.54
C GLY A 389 -19.70 -20.01 -7.89
N LEU A 390 -19.28 -18.75 -8.02
CA LEU A 390 -19.30 -18.04 -9.29
C LEU A 390 -18.25 -18.62 -10.27
N PHE A 391 -17.01 -18.77 -9.82
CA PHE A 391 -15.93 -19.27 -10.68
C PHE A 391 -16.13 -20.73 -11.04
N ASP A 392 -16.68 -21.56 -10.14
CA ASP A 392 -17.01 -22.96 -10.43
C ASP A 392 -18.02 -23.03 -11.58
N ARG A 393 -19.11 -22.27 -11.51
CA ARG A 393 -20.11 -22.24 -12.60
C ARG A 393 -19.57 -21.68 -13.91
N LEU A 394 -18.75 -20.62 -13.87
CA LEU A 394 -18.11 -20.07 -15.06
C LEU A 394 -17.19 -21.11 -15.75
N LEU A 395 -16.44 -21.86 -14.95
CA LEU A 395 -15.57 -22.91 -15.47
C LEU A 395 -16.36 -24.13 -15.96
N GLU A 396 -17.40 -24.53 -15.27
CA GLU A 396 -18.21 -25.70 -15.63
C GLU A 396 -19.04 -25.43 -16.91
N LEU A 397 -19.81 -24.36 -16.92
CA LEU A 397 -20.77 -24.04 -17.99
C LEU A 397 -20.15 -23.31 -19.17
N ASN A 398 -18.95 -22.73 -18.99
CA ASN A 398 -18.15 -22.10 -20.03
C ASN A 398 -18.89 -21.03 -20.89
N PRO A 399 -19.65 -20.08 -20.30
CA PRO A 399 -20.36 -19.04 -21.06
C PRO A 399 -19.39 -18.23 -21.91
N GLU A 400 -19.79 -17.86 -23.12
CA GLU A 400 -18.96 -17.07 -24.04
C GLU A 400 -17.54 -17.61 -24.27
N GLY A 401 -17.33 -18.91 -24.13
CA GLY A 401 -16.01 -19.55 -24.25
C GLY A 401 -15.03 -19.15 -23.11
N TYR A 402 -15.54 -18.96 -21.91
CA TYR A 402 -14.80 -18.47 -20.74
C TYR A 402 -13.45 -19.18 -20.53
N LYS A 403 -13.39 -20.51 -20.64
CA LYS A 403 -12.15 -21.29 -20.49
C LYS A 403 -11.07 -20.90 -21.49
N SER A 404 -11.42 -20.83 -22.76
CA SER A 404 -10.46 -20.48 -23.81
C SER A 404 -9.96 -19.03 -23.68
N ARG A 405 -10.84 -18.11 -23.30
CA ARG A 405 -10.51 -16.71 -23.02
C ARG A 405 -9.61 -16.60 -21.78
N LEU A 406 -9.89 -17.37 -20.73
CA LEU A 406 -9.08 -17.42 -19.48
C LEU A 406 -7.67 -17.91 -19.77
N LYS A 407 -7.53 -19.02 -20.54
CA LYS A 407 -6.25 -19.55 -21.02
C LYS A 407 -5.47 -18.51 -21.83
N GLN A 408 -6.13 -17.85 -22.78
CA GLN A 408 -5.52 -16.80 -23.59
C GLN A 408 -5.06 -15.63 -22.71
N ARG A 409 -5.90 -15.22 -21.75
CA ARG A 409 -5.58 -14.11 -20.85
C ARG A 409 -4.41 -14.43 -19.94
N TRP A 410 -4.32 -15.67 -19.40
CA TRP A 410 -3.16 -16.14 -18.67
C TRP A 410 -1.88 -16.01 -19.50
N SER A 411 -1.90 -16.53 -20.74
CA SER A 411 -0.74 -16.43 -21.65
C SER A 411 -0.34 -14.97 -21.92
N GLN A 412 -1.29 -14.06 -22.12
CA GLN A 412 -1.01 -12.62 -22.29
C GLN A 412 -0.34 -12.04 -21.03
N LEU A 413 -0.84 -12.34 -19.85
CA LEU A 413 -0.28 -11.84 -18.59
C LEU A 413 1.10 -12.44 -18.32
N ARG A 414 1.35 -13.73 -18.64
CA ARG A 414 2.66 -14.37 -18.54
C ARG A 414 3.70 -13.81 -19.52
N ASN A 415 3.28 -13.26 -20.64
CA ASN A 415 4.14 -12.50 -21.56
C ASN A 415 4.28 -11.02 -21.19
N GLY A 416 3.72 -10.57 -20.09
CA GLY A 416 3.74 -9.19 -19.60
C GLY A 416 3.90 -9.13 -18.08
N HIS A 417 2.91 -8.53 -17.40
CA HIS A 417 2.97 -8.23 -15.96
C HIS A 417 3.11 -9.43 -15.02
N PHE A 418 2.75 -10.65 -15.47
CA PHE A 418 2.98 -11.89 -14.71
C PHE A 418 4.20 -12.65 -15.18
N SER A 419 5.04 -12.09 -16.06
CA SER A 419 6.30 -12.74 -16.44
C SER A 419 7.22 -12.88 -15.23
N ASP A 420 8.08 -13.89 -15.26
CA ASP A 420 9.08 -14.09 -14.22
C ASP A 420 9.93 -12.82 -14.06
N ASP A 421 10.42 -12.28 -15.18
CA ASP A 421 11.29 -11.09 -15.16
C ASP A 421 10.62 -9.88 -14.51
N GLU A 422 9.37 -9.58 -14.86
CA GLU A 422 8.65 -8.42 -14.31
C GLU A 422 8.34 -8.60 -12.82
N LEU A 423 7.84 -9.77 -12.42
CA LEU A 423 7.49 -10.04 -11.03
C LEU A 423 8.72 -10.06 -10.12
N PHE A 424 9.76 -10.82 -10.49
CA PHE A 424 10.95 -10.95 -9.65
C PHE A 424 11.77 -9.66 -9.63
N SER A 425 11.90 -8.93 -10.74
CA SER A 425 12.60 -7.65 -10.74
C SER A 425 11.87 -6.58 -9.92
N SER A 426 10.54 -6.54 -9.97
CA SER A 426 9.74 -5.62 -9.15
C SER A 426 9.90 -5.89 -7.65
N ILE A 427 9.85 -7.16 -7.25
CA ILE A 427 10.06 -7.58 -5.86
C ILE A 427 11.50 -7.27 -5.41
N GLU A 428 12.50 -7.61 -6.24
CA GLU A 428 13.91 -7.34 -5.96
C GLU A 428 14.20 -5.85 -5.80
N ALA A 429 13.65 -5.01 -6.68
CA ALA A 429 13.87 -3.57 -6.63
C ALA A 429 13.36 -2.98 -5.30
N ILE A 430 12.19 -3.41 -4.83
CA ILE A 430 11.63 -2.95 -3.55
C ILE A 430 12.46 -3.49 -2.38
N TYR A 431 12.77 -4.79 -2.38
CA TYR A 431 13.58 -5.43 -1.35
C TYR A 431 14.95 -4.73 -1.21
N SER A 432 15.66 -4.55 -2.32
CA SER A 432 16.97 -3.91 -2.35
C SER A 432 16.91 -2.46 -1.87
N ASN A 433 15.91 -1.68 -2.29
CA ASN A 433 15.73 -0.31 -1.82
C ASN A 433 15.51 -0.23 -0.30
N LEU A 434 14.61 -1.06 0.24
CA LEU A 434 14.33 -1.09 1.69
C LEU A 434 15.56 -1.55 2.48
N LYS A 435 16.32 -2.51 1.95
CA LYS A 435 17.55 -3.03 2.56
C LYS A 435 18.69 -2.01 2.53
N GLU A 436 18.94 -1.38 1.39
CA GLU A 436 19.98 -0.36 1.22
C GLU A 436 19.76 0.85 2.13
N GLU A 437 18.53 1.28 2.30
CA GLU A 437 18.19 2.36 3.22
C GLU A 437 18.17 1.94 4.68
N ARG A 438 18.54 0.69 4.98
CA ARG A 438 18.59 0.08 6.33
C ARG A 438 17.22 0.13 7.04
N ILE A 439 16.14 0.06 6.30
CA ILE A 439 14.78 0.10 6.86
C ILE A 439 14.55 -1.12 7.74
N TYR A 440 14.90 -2.31 7.27
CA TYR A 440 14.74 -3.54 8.05
C TYR A 440 15.51 -3.52 9.37
N GLU A 441 16.71 -2.90 9.42
CA GLU A 441 17.47 -2.77 10.68
C GLU A 441 16.71 -1.93 11.71
N ARG A 442 16.17 -0.75 11.32
CA ARG A 442 15.45 0.11 12.26
C ARG A 442 14.05 -0.39 12.60
N GLU A 443 13.39 -1.10 11.67
CA GLU A 443 12.14 -1.83 11.91
C GLU A 443 12.36 -2.91 12.99
N HIS A 444 13.37 -3.77 12.82
CA HIS A 444 13.69 -4.84 13.77
C HIS A 444 13.99 -4.31 15.19
N ARG A 445 14.55 -3.12 15.34
CA ARG A 445 14.78 -2.50 16.66
C ARG A 445 13.52 -2.21 17.44
N ILE A 446 12.41 -1.98 16.76
CA ILE A 446 11.13 -1.64 17.39
C ILE A 446 10.11 -2.77 17.29
N TRP A 447 10.19 -3.55 16.24
CA TRP A 447 9.34 -4.70 15.94
C TRP A 447 10.22 -5.92 15.64
N PRO A 448 10.80 -6.59 16.66
CA PRO A 448 11.64 -7.76 16.42
C PRO A 448 10.85 -8.90 15.76
N SER A 449 11.49 -9.59 14.84
CA SER A 449 11.01 -10.82 14.21
C SER A 449 11.96 -11.97 14.55
N GLU A 450 11.44 -13.17 14.69
CA GLU A 450 12.25 -14.39 14.89
C GLU A 450 12.95 -14.83 13.61
N ARG A 451 12.36 -14.50 12.44
CA ARG A 451 12.92 -14.82 11.14
C ARG A 451 13.77 -13.68 10.60
N THR A 452 14.81 -14.03 9.88
CA THR A 452 15.62 -13.04 9.16
C THR A 452 14.88 -12.57 7.90
N ILE A 453 15.21 -11.38 7.46
CA ILE A 453 14.64 -10.80 6.23
C ILE A 453 15.07 -11.60 5.00
N GLU A 454 16.30 -12.11 5.00
CA GLU A 454 16.86 -12.94 3.93
C GLU A 454 16.12 -14.29 3.80
N GLU A 455 15.76 -14.92 4.92
CA GLU A 455 14.94 -16.15 4.91
C GLU A 455 13.54 -15.90 4.37
N ASP A 456 12.89 -14.80 4.76
CA ASP A 456 11.56 -14.44 4.26
C ASP A 456 11.60 -14.08 2.77
N TYR A 457 12.65 -13.40 2.32
CA TYR A 457 12.84 -13.06 0.91
C TYR A 457 13.06 -14.30 0.03
N THR A 458 13.97 -15.18 0.44
CA THR A 458 14.22 -16.46 -0.26
C THR A 458 12.96 -17.34 -0.31
N TYR A 459 12.21 -17.37 0.79
CA TYR A 459 10.93 -18.09 0.84
C TYR A 459 9.92 -17.53 -0.16
N LEU A 460 9.75 -16.20 -0.21
CA LEU A 460 8.85 -15.55 -1.16
C LEU A 460 9.21 -15.90 -2.61
N GLN A 461 10.49 -15.79 -2.98
CA GLN A 461 10.95 -16.09 -4.33
C GLN A 461 10.70 -17.56 -4.70
N THR A 462 11.05 -18.48 -3.81
CA THR A 462 10.86 -19.92 -4.04
C THR A 462 9.38 -20.27 -4.17
N TRP A 463 8.55 -19.73 -3.28
CA TRP A 463 7.11 -19.95 -3.30
C TRP A 463 6.49 -19.42 -4.61
N LEU A 464 6.81 -18.20 -5.00
CA LEU A 464 6.27 -17.59 -6.22
C LEU A 464 6.68 -18.36 -7.48
N LYS A 465 7.94 -18.82 -7.55
CA LYS A 465 8.41 -19.64 -8.67
C LYS A 465 7.62 -20.94 -8.80
N ASN A 466 7.42 -21.64 -7.69
CA ASN A 466 6.65 -22.88 -7.68
C ASN A 466 5.19 -22.65 -8.06
N ARG A 467 4.61 -21.54 -7.58
CA ARG A 467 3.24 -21.12 -7.90
C ARG A 467 3.05 -20.88 -9.40
N LEU A 468 3.94 -20.12 -10.01
CA LEU A 468 3.91 -19.83 -11.46
C LEU A 468 4.03 -21.12 -12.28
N ASN A 469 4.95 -22.02 -11.93
CA ASN A 469 5.12 -23.30 -12.62
C ASN A 469 3.83 -24.15 -12.58
N TYR A 470 3.17 -24.20 -11.43
CA TYR A 470 1.91 -24.92 -11.29
C TYR A 470 0.80 -24.30 -12.14
N LEU A 471 0.63 -22.98 -12.06
CA LEU A 471 -0.42 -22.29 -12.78
C LEU A 471 -0.23 -22.31 -14.30
N ASP A 472 1.02 -22.30 -14.77
CA ASP A 472 1.34 -22.46 -16.20
C ASP A 472 0.83 -23.79 -16.73
N VAL A 473 1.05 -24.87 -15.98
CA VAL A 473 0.54 -26.20 -16.34
C VAL A 473 -0.99 -26.25 -16.27
N TYR A 474 -1.58 -25.72 -15.21
CA TYR A 474 -3.04 -25.72 -15.03
C TYR A 474 -3.75 -24.97 -16.15
N PHE A 475 -3.38 -23.72 -16.42
CA PHE A 475 -4.04 -22.91 -17.45
C PHE A 475 -3.74 -23.37 -18.88
N ALA A 476 -2.62 -24.04 -19.12
CA ALA A 476 -2.36 -24.66 -20.41
C ALA A 476 -3.29 -25.84 -20.72
N ASN A 477 -3.84 -26.50 -19.69
CA ASN A 477 -4.70 -27.68 -19.83
C ASN A 477 -6.21 -27.38 -19.65
N LEU A 478 -6.60 -26.10 -19.52
CA LEU A 478 -8.00 -25.68 -19.53
C LEU A 478 -8.61 -25.85 -20.98
#